data_339e1f21d3c886357a96acd78473b796
#
_entry.id   339e1f21d3c886357a96acd78473b796
#
_cell.length_a   1.000
_cell.length_b   1.000
_cell.length_c   1.000
_cell.angle_alpha   90.00
_cell.angle_beta   90.00
_cell.angle_gamma   90.00
#
_symmetry.space_group_name_H-M   'P 1'
#
loop_
_entity.id
_entity.type
_entity.pdbx_description
1 polymer ?
#
loop_
_entity_poly.entity_id
_entity_poly.type
_entity_poly.pdbx_seq_one_letter_code
_entity_poly.pdbx_strand_id
1 'polypeptide(L)'
;IYRRIVMITSPNPDPMRDYQLQERIPDLIARLRTQSEVIWGLARELEALSGQVSAQVAILDQLSRSLQIMADRPETIPRRLDAFRDNSGALGTWILQAREQPLQIDYILIASADQDLPEAQPNMNAVLLHETRSFLASFVHDYTLIGDVYDEKRVGQKLPLRVWIGSGRDQAQILKLMIEDSFTPYTGIPVNLELINIGILLPATLAGRGPDIALGVQSTQPMDFALRGAAVDLTGFEDFPAVAKRFHASALAPYAFHGSVYALPETQTFSMLFYRKDILAELGLEVPNTWDDVIQLIPDLNKEHMDFGLPYTGVTQASSGAIGESSATMSVIQHGGVSTYLTLLYQQDTELYRQDGIATNLDTEASVDAFIRWTELYELYDLPLWYDAANRFRMGEMPVLIADFGLYNFLSVFAPELRGEW
;
A
#
# COMPACT_ATOMS: atom_id res chain seq x y z
N ILE A 1 -8.94 15.46 18.66
CA ILE A 1 -8.07 16.45 19.33
C ILE A 1 -7.11 17.06 18.32
N TYR A 2 -6.26 16.27 17.64
CA TYR A 2 -5.23 16.74 16.71
C TYR A 2 -5.81 17.69 15.65
N ARG A 3 -6.83 17.26 14.89
CA ARG A 3 -7.48 18.06 13.85
C ARG A 3 -7.94 19.44 14.35
N ARG A 4 -8.63 19.50 15.49
CA ARG A 4 -9.09 20.76 16.08
C ARG A 4 -7.95 21.72 16.44
N ILE A 5 -6.79 21.17 16.80
CA ILE A 5 -5.60 21.99 17.04
C ILE A 5 -5.07 22.50 15.69
N VAL A 6 -4.94 21.66 14.68
CA VAL A 6 -4.45 22.02 13.34
C VAL A 6 -5.31 23.08 12.66
N MET A 7 -6.63 23.03 12.80
CA MET A 7 -7.54 24.07 12.28
C MET A 7 -7.24 25.47 12.83
N ILE A 8 -6.58 25.57 14.00
CA ILE A 8 -6.20 26.86 14.61
C ILE A 8 -4.73 27.20 14.37
N THR A 9 -3.87 26.19 14.38
CA THR A 9 -2.42 26.39 14.40
C THR A 9 -1.74 26.20 13.05
N SER A 10 -2.38 25.59 12.08
CA SER A 10 -1.85 24.92 10.89
C SER A 10 -1.12 23.59 11.21
N PRO A 11 -0.86 22.76 10.20
CA PRO A 11 -0.08 21.51 10.36
C PRO A 11 1.36 21.75 10.82
N ASN A 12 1.94 22.89 10.44
CA ASN A 12 3.30 23.30 10.79
C ASN A 12 3.26 24.60 11.61
N PRO A 13 2.84 24.56 12.87
CA PRO A 13 2.72 25.77 13.70
C PRO A 13 4.09 26.37 14.04
N ASP A 14 4.12 27.71 14.21
CA ASP A 14 5.29 28.35 14.81
C ASP A 14 5.45 27.86 16.26
N PRO A 15 6.56 27.17 16.58
CA PRO A 15 6.77 26.59 17.91
C PRO A 15 6.94 27.63 19.02
N MET A 16 7.15 28.88 18.68
CA MET A 16 7.32 29.99 19.65
C MET A 16 6.06 30.82 19.85
N ARG A 17 5.02 30.60 19.05
CA ARG A 17 3.77 31.34 19.13
C ARG A 17 2.80 30.67 20.11
N ASP A 18 2.21 31.47 20.98
CA ASP A 18 1.05 31.06 21.77
C ASP A 18 -0.24 31.29 20.97
N TYR A 19 -0.93 30.19 20.68
CA TYR A 19 -2.19 30.19 19.90
C TYR A 19 -3.43 30.29 20.78
N GLN A 20 -3.27 30.40 22.11
CA GLN A 20 -4.36 30.48 23.08
C GLN A 20 -5.37 29.31 22.94
N LEU A 21 -4.84 28.09 22.72
CA LEU A 21 -5.66 26.93 22.40
C LEU A 21 -6.64 26.54 23.51
N GLN A 22 -6.30 26.81 24.76
CA GLN A 22 -7.18 26.58 25.90
C GLN A 22 -8.44 27.47 25.89
N GLU A 23 -8.36 28.65 25.27
CA GLU A 23 -9.48 29.59 25.16
C GLU A 23 -10.32 29.29 23.92
N ARG A 24 -9.65 28.91 22.83
CA ARG A 24 -10.29 28.61 21.54
C ARG A 24 -10.94 27.23 21.48
N ILE A 25 -10.45 26.29 22.28
CA ILE A 25 -11.00 24.93 22.40
C ILE A 25 -11.29 24.65 23.89
N PRO A 26 -12.45 25.04 24.41
CA PRO A 26 -12.74 25.05 25.86
C PRO A 26 -12.58 23.69 26.54
N ASP A 27 -12.83 22.59 25.83
CA ASP A 27 -12.74 21.22 26.37
C ASP A 27 -11.39 20.55 26.12
N LEU A 28 -10.44 21.23 25.44
CA LEU A 28 -9.16 20.65 25.04
C LEU A 28 -8.38 20.07 26.23
N ILE A 29 -8.19 20.86 27.27
CA ILE A 29 -7.37 20.47 28.43
C ILE A 29 -7.99 19.26 29.16
N ALA A 30 -9.31 19.28 29.34
CA ALA A 30 -10.02 18.16 29.95
C ALA A 30 -9.86 16.89 29.13
N ARG A 31 -10.03 16.98 27.82
CA ARG A 31 -9.85 15.84 26.91
C ARG A 31 -8.41 15.30 26.90
N LEU A 32 -7.41 16.17 26.89
CA LEU A 32 -6.01 15.74 26.94
C LEU A 32 -5.70 14.97 28.22
N ARG A 33 -6.20 15.43 29.38
CA ARG A 33 -6.03 14.74 30.68
C ARG A 33 -6.73 13.39 30.67
N THR A 34 -8.01 13.36 30.29
CA THR A 34 -8.76 12.10 30.23
C THR A 34 -8.09 11.08 29.33
N GLN A 35 -7.65 11.49 28.14
CA GLN A 35 -6.96 10.57 27.22
C GLN A 35 -5.60 10.12 27.76
N SER A 36 -4.85 11.01 28.42
CA SER A 36 -3.60 10.66 29.09
C SER A 36 -3.81 9.57 30.15
N GLU A 37 -4.82 9.71 31.00
CA GLU A 37 -5.17 8.76 32.05
C GLU A 37 -5.59 7.40 31.46
N VAL A 38 -6.45 7.41 30.43
CA VAL A 38 -6.90 6.18 29.74
C VAL A 38 -5.70 5.44 29.14
N ILE A 39 -4.84 6.13 28.39
CA ILE A 39 -3.67 5.52 27.74
C ILE A 39 -2.68 5.00 28.78
N TRP A 40 -2.47 5.72 29.88
CA TRP A 40 -1.63 5.25 30.99
C TRP A 40 -2.19 3.98 31.63
N GLY A 41 -3.51 3.92 31.85
CA GLY A 41 -4.19 2.74 32.37
C GLY A 41 -4.01 1.52 31.47
N LEU A 42 -4.19 1.70 30.15
CA LEU A 42 -3.95 0.65 29.16
C LEU A 42 -2.49 0.18 29.14
N ALA A 43 -1.53 1.10 29.26
CA ALA A 43 -0.11 0.75 29.35
C ALA A 43 0.18 -0.15 30.56
N ARG A 44 -0.38 0.16 31.74
CA ARG A 44 -0.21 -0.66 32.96
C ARG A 44 -0.89 -2.02 32.86
N GLU A 45 -2.07 -2.07 32.27
CA GLU A 45 -2.78 -3.33 32.01
C GLU A 45 -1.98 -4.23 31.05
N LEU A 46 -1.49 -3.68 29.95
CA LEU A 46 -0.67 -4.41 29.00
C LEU A 46 0.64 -4.92 29.61
N GLU A 47 1.30 -4.10 30.43
CA GLU A 47 2.51 -4.51 31.18
C GLU A 47 2.20 -5.65 32.16
N ALA A 48 1.08 -5.56 32.87
CA ALA A 48 0.66 -6.59 33.83
C ALA A 48 0.34 -7.93 33.12
N LEU A 49 -0.30 -7.87 31.93
CA LEU A 49 -0.62 -9.06 31.15
C LEU A 49 0.61 -9.69 30.50
N SER A 50 1.54 -8.88 29.99
CA SER A 50 2.76 -9.37 29.30
C SER A 50 3.90 -9.73 30.27
N GLY A 51 3.85 -9.26 31.51
CA GLY A 51 4.91 -9.45 32.52
C GLY A 51 6.20 -8.67 32.19
N GLN A 52 6.21 -7.81 31.19
CA GLN A 52 7.39 -7.03 30.79
C GLN A 52 7.01 -5.71 30.12
N VAL A 53 7.96 -4.77 30.11
CA VAL A 53 7.82 -3.52 29.36
C VAL A 53 8.12 -3.78 27.88
N SER A 54 7.08 -3.97 27.08
CA SER A 54 7.21 -4.12 25.62
C SER A 54 7.41 -2.76 24.93
N ALA A 55 7.79 -2.79 23.65
CA ALA A 55 7.87 -1.58 22.83
C ALA A 55 6.53 -0.82 22.78
N GLN A 56 5.43 -1.54 22.77
CA GLN A 56 4.07 -1.00 22.78
C GLN A 56 3.73 -0.28 24.09
N VAL A 57 4.11 -0.87 25.22
CA VAL A 57 3.98 -0.22 26.54
C VAL A 57 4.77 1.09 26.57
N ALA A 58 5.99 1.09 26.02
CA ALA A 58 6.82 2.30 25.95
C ALA A 58 6.19 3.41 25.11
N ILE A 59 5.59 3.07 23.95
CA ILE A 59 4.87 4.02 23.09
C ILE A 59 3.65 4.61 23.80
N LEU A 60 2.86 3.77 24.47
CA LEU A 60 1.70 4.23 25.26
C LEU A 60 2.13 5.14 26.41
N ASP A 61 3.18 4.80 27.14
CA ASP A 61 3.73 5.66 28.20
C ASP A 61 4.22 7.00 27.66
N GLN A 62 4.91 7.01 26.52
CA GLN A 62 5.38 8.24 25.89
C GLN A 62 4.22 9.11 25.44
N LEU A 63 3.19 8.52 24.82
CA LEU A 63 2.01 9.24 24.38
C LEU A 63 1.24 9.82 25.57
N SER A 64 1.00 9.02 26.62
CA SER A 64 0.33 9.49 27.85
C SER A 64 1.07 10.69 28.47
N ARG A 65 2.38 10.60 28.63
CA ARG A 65 3.20 11.72 29.17
C ARG A 65 3.15 12.95 28.27
N SER A 66 3.17 12.76 26.96
CA SER A 66 3.07 13.87 26.01
C SER A 66 1.73 14.61 26.17
N LEU A 67 0.62 13.86 26.22
CA LEU A 67 -0.73 14.42 26.43
C LEU A 67 -0.83 15.14 27.77
N GLN A 68 -0.25 14.58 28.85
CA GLN A 68 -0.23 15.21 30.17
C GLN A 68 0.52 16.54 30.13
N ILE A 69 1.71 16.58 29.51
CA ILE A 69 2.48 17.82 29.38
C ILE A 69 1.72 18.86 28.56
N MET A 70 1.05 18.44 27.49
CA MET A 70 0.22 19.32 26.66
C MET A 70 -0.97 19.90 27.45
N ALA A 71 -1.54 19.11 28.38
CA ALA A 71 -2.61 19.56 29.24
C ALA A 71 -2.14 20.52 30.32
N ASP A 72 -0.95 20.28 30.91
CA ASP A 72 -0.39 21.10 32.00
C ASP A 72 0.29 22.37 31.48
N ARG A 73 0.74 22.36 30.24
CA ARG A 73 1.43 23.49 29.57
C ARG A 73 0.93 23.66 28.13
N PRO A 74 -0.29 24.20 27.95
CA PRO A 74 -0.91 24.34 26.63
C PRO A 74 -0.09 25.14 25.60
N GLU A 75 0.72 26.08 26.07
CA GLU A 75 1.64 26.86 25.24
C GLU A 75 2.74 26.01 24.57
N THR A 76 2.94 24.79 25.04
CA THR A 76 3.94 23.86 24.45
C THR A 76 3.33 22.96 23.37
N ILE A 77 2.03 22.98 23.14
CA ILE A 77 1.32 22.14 22.17
C ILE A 77 1.94 22.29 20.76
N PRO A 78 2.20 23.50 20.24
CA PRO A 78 2.78 23.68 18.90
C PRO A 78 4.09 22.91 18.69
N ARG A 79 4.95 22.88 19.69
CA ARG A 79 6.25 22.17 19.63
C ARG A 79 6.12 20.64 19.68
N ARG A 80 4.97 20.12 20.07
CA ARG A 80 4.71 18.68 20.28
C ARG A 80 3.76 18.11 19.27
N LEU A 81 3.27 18.93 18.36
CA LEU A 81 2.20 18.53 17.44
C LEU A 81 2.64 17.44 16.49
N ASP A 82 3.87 17.52 15.96
CA ASP A 82 4.43 16.49 15.09
C ASP A 82 4.57 15.15 15.83
N ALA A 83 5.18 15.17 17.02
CA ALA A 83 5.32 13.97 17.83
C ALA A 83 3.96 13.36 18.21
N PHE A 84 2.96 14.20 18.46
CA PHE A 84 1.59 13.76 18.76
C PHE A 84 0.95 13.09 17.53
N ARG A 85 1.10 13.66 16.35
CA ARG A 85 0.67 13.08 15.07
C ARG A 85 1.31 11.72 14.84
N ASP A 86 2.64 11.66 14.91
CA ASP A 86 3.40 10.46 14.61
C ASP A 86 3.10 9.31 15.59
N ASN A 87 3.01 9.63 16.89
CA ASN A 87 2.62 8.65 17.91
C ASN A 87 1.18 8.15 17.74
N SER A 88 0.26 9.03 17.32
CA SER A 88 -1.13 8.62 17.03
C SER A 88 -1.20 7.72 15.80
N GLY A 89 -0.40 7.98 14.78
CA GLY A 89 -0.26 7.13 13.60
C GLY A 89 0.31 5.74 13.95
N ALA A 90 1.41 5.71 14.71
CA ALA A 90 2.03 4.47 15.18
C ALA A 90 1.07 3.63 16.04
N LEU A 91 0.28 4.26 16.91
CA LEU A 91 -0.73 3.57 17.72
C LEU A 91 -1.80 2.92 16.84
N GLY A 92 -2.25 3.60 15.81
CA GLY A 92 -3.21 3.04 14.85
C GLY A 92 -2.67 1.79 14.15
N THR A 93 -1.45 1.83 13.66
CA THR A 93 -0.78 0.67 13.04
C THR A 93 -0.65 -0.49 14.03
N TRP A 94 -0.28 -0.21 15.27
CA TRP A 94 -0.18 -1.24 16.29
C TRP A 94 -1.53 -1.88 16.65
N ILE A 95 -2.61 -1.12 16.72
CA ILE A 95 -3.96 -1.67 16.99
C ILE A 95 -4.32 -2.73 15.94
N LEU A 96 -3.94 -2.53 14.68
CA LEU A 96 -4.17 -3.52 13.63
C LEU A 96 -3.36 -4.78 13.85
N GLN A 97 -2.05 -4.63 14.08
CA GLN A 97 -1.17 -5.77 14.36
C GLN A 97 -1.67 -6.58 15.57
N ALA A 98 -2.18 -5.89 16.59
CA ALA A 98 -2.74 -6.55 17.78
C ALA A 98 -4.06 -7.29 17.48
N ARG A 99 -4.86 -6.85 16.51
CA ARG A 99 -6.10 -7.53 16.10
C ARG A 99 -5.86 -8.72 15.19
N GLU A 100 -4.77 -8.70 14.44
CA GLU A 100 -4.42 -9.72 13.45
C GLU A 100 -3.41 -10.73 13.98
N GLN A 101 -3.15 -10.76 15.29
CA GLN A 101 -2.20 -11.73 15.86
C GLN A 101 -2.64 -13.15 15.55
N PRO A 102 -1.95 -13.84 14.63
CA PRO A 102 -2.24 -15.24 14.37
C PRO A 102 -1.89 -16.07 15.60
N LEU A 103 -2.62 -17.13 15.82
CA LEU A 103 -2.27 -18.12 16.83
C LEU A 103 -0.92 -18.74 16.43
N GLN A 104 0.15 -18.40 17.15
CA GLN A 104 1.48 -18.94 16.89
C GLN A 104 1.56 -20.32 17.53
N ILE A 105 1.29 -21.33 16.73
CA ILE A 105 1.45 -22.75 17.06
C ILE A 105 2.46 -23.32 16.07
N ASP A 106 3.61 -23.78 16.56
CA ASP A 106 4.61 -24.41 15.70
C ASP A 106 4.13 -25.76 15.18
N TYR A 107 3.49 -26.54 16.04
CA TYR A 107 2.82 -27.79 15.66
C TYR A 107 1.86 -28.28 16.76
N ILE A 108 0.93 -29.14 16.37
CA ILE A 108 0.06 -29.88 17.28
C ILE A 108 0.44 -31.35 17.18
N LEU A 109 0.88 -31.94 18.30
CA LEU A 109 1.23 -33.36 18.37
C LEU A 109 0.12 -34.15 19.08
N ILE A 110 -0.39 -35.18 18.40
CA ILE A 110 -1.27 -36.17 18.99
C ILE A 110 -0.45 -37.45 19.14
N ALA A 111 -0.14 -37.82 20.37
CA ALA A 111 0.70 -38.97 20.68
C ALA A 111 0.00 -39.96 21.61
N SER A 112 0.40 -41.22 21.58
CA SER A 112 -0.04 -42.20 22.58
C SER A 112 0.65 -41.96 23.94
N ALA A 113 0.07 -42.50 25.02
CA ALA A 113 0.55 -42.24 26.38
C ALA A 113 1.98 -42.74 26.65
N ASP A 114 2.48 -43.63 25.84
CA ASP A 114 3.78 -44.29 25.96
C ASP A 114 4.88 -43.64 25.08
N GLN A 115 4.53 -42.55 24.36
CA GLN A 115 5.45 -41.87 23.49
C GLN A 115 6.07 -40.65 24.22
N ASP A 116 7.40 -40.53 24.16
CA ASP A 116 8.11 -39.39 24.70
C ASP A 116 7.71 -38.11 23.96
N LEU A 117 7.28 -37.11 24.69
CA LEU A 117 6.92 -35.79 24.13
C LEU A 117 8.18 -34.94 23.98
N PRO A 118 8.27 -34.12 22.93
CA PRO A 118 9.33 -33.11 22.79
C PRO A 118 9.37 -32.18 23.99
N GLU A 119 10.57 -31.81 24.44
CA GLU A 119 10.71 -30.81 25.50
C GLU A 119 10.16 -29.45 25.05
N ALA A 120 9.30 -28.82 25.86
CA ALA A 120 8.71 -27.52 25.56
C ALA A 120 9.73 -26.36 25.52
N GLN A 121 10.88 -26.56 26.17
CA GLN A 121 12.00 -25.61 26.11
C GLN A 121 13.28 -26.36 25.71
N PRO A 122 13.92 -26.01 24.59
CA PRO A 122 15.13 -26.65 24.16
C PRO A 122 16.29 -26.34 25.12
N ASN A 123 17.09 -27.33 25.42
CA ASN A 123 18.30 -27.12 26.21
C ASN A 123 19.36 -26.34 25.38
N MET A 124 20.33 -25.69 26.06
CA MET A 124 21.37 -24.88 25.43
C MET A 124 22.14 -25.63 24.30
N ASN A 125 22.36 -26.91 24.45
CA ASN A 125 23.05 -27.70 23.43
C ASN A 125 22.18 -27.90 22.16
N ALA A 126 20.88 -28.10 22.35
CA ALA A 126 19.94 -28.21 21.23
C ALA A 126 19.84 -26.89 20.46
N VAL A 127 19.78 -25.74 21.19
CA VAL A 127 19.80 -24.41 20.58
C VAL A 127 21.11 -24.22 19.79
N LEU A 128 22.26 -24.45 20.39
CA LEU A 128 23.55 -24.29 19.70
C LEU A 128 23.67 -25.16 18.47
N LEU A 129 23.23 -26.42 18.56
CA LEU A 129 23.23 -27.35 17.43
C LEU A 129 22.28 -26.88 16.31
N HIS A 130 21.09 -26.37 16.67
CA HIS A 130 20.12 -25.80 15.72
C HIS A 130 20.71 -24.60 15.01
N GLU A 131 21.24 -23.63 15.75
CA GLU A 131 21.84 -22.42 15.18
C GLU A 131 23.04 -22.74 14.27
N THR A 132 23.89 -23.69 14.67
CA THR A 132 25.02 -24.12 13.85
C THR A 132 24.53 -24.78 12.55
N ARG A 133 23.52 -25.66 12.62
CA ARG A 133 22.93 -26.29 11.43
C ARG A 133 22.24 -25.24 10.53
N SER A 134 21.50 -24.33 11.09
CA SER A 134 20.83 -23.25 10.35
C SER A 134 21.84 -22.34 9.67
N PHE A 135 22.93 -22.01 10.36
CA PHE A 135 24.03 -21.25 9.77
C PHE A 135 24.68 -22.01 8.58
N LEU A 136 24.99 -23.25 8.73
CA LEU A 136 25.55 -24.04 7.63
C LEU A 136 24.55 -24.23 6.48
N ALA A 137 23.29 -24.48 6.79
CA ALA A 137 22.24 -24.61 5.80
C ALA A 137 22.03 -23.29 5.00
N SER A 138 22.26 -22.13 5.61
CA SER A 138 22.12 -20.84 4.93
C SER A 138 23.06 -20.64 3.74
N PHE A 139 24.17 -21.39 3.66
CA PHE A 139 25.10 -21.36 2.53
C PHE A 139 24.69 -22.29 1.37
N VAL A 140 23.79 -23.23 1.63
CA VAL A 140 23.40 -24.25 0.65
C VAL A 140 21.94 -24.11 0.24
N HIS A 141 21.11 -23.56 1.14
CA HIS A 141 19.68 -23.44 0.90
C HIS A 141 19.37 -22.26 -0.02
N ASP A 142 18.66 -22.54 -1.12
CA ASP A 142 18.19 -21.50 -2.02
C ASP A 142 16.91 -20.87 -1.44
N TYR A 143 17.03 -19.65 -0.91
CA TYR A 143 15.92 -18.89 -0.32
C TYR A 143 14.97 -18.27 -1.37
N THR A 144 15.29 -18.34 -2.66
CA THR A 144 14.41 -17.88 -3.73
C THR A 144 13.31 -18.88 -4.02
N LEU A 145 13.55 -20.15 -3.73
CA LEU A 145 12.58 -21.23 -3.89
C LEU A 145 11.49 -21.12 -2.81
N ILE A 146 10.25 -20.98 -3.23
CA ILE A 146 9.08 -21.08 -2.35
C ILE A 146 8.70 -22.56 -2.15
N GLY A 147 9.25 -23.40 -2.99
CA GLY A 147 9.17 -24.85 -2.99
C GLY A 147 8.57 -25.40 -4.27
N ASP A 148 9.04 -26.57 -4.62
CA ASP A 148 8.49 -27.29 -5.76
C ASP A 148 7.08 -27.77 -5.43
N VAL A 149 6.14 -27.44 -6.32
CA VAL A 149 4.75 -27.84 -6.19
C VAL A 149 4.52 -29.10 -7.02
N TYR A 150 5.26 -30.15 -6.71
CA TYR A 150 4.99 -31.46 -7.31
C TYR A 150 5.60 -32.61 -6.49
N ASP A 151 4.94 -33.76 -6.56
CA ASP A 151 5.45 -35.01 -6.06
C ASP A 151 5.97 -35.80 -7.27
N GLU A 152 7.30 -36.06 -7.34
CA GLU A 152 7.94 -36.81 -8.43
C GLU A 152 7.26 -38.17 -8.69
N LYS A 153 6.66 -38.77 -7.64
CA LYS A 153 5.95 -40.05 -7.76
C LYS A 153 4.59 -39.95 -8.43
N ARG A 154 3.97 -38.76 -8.41
CA ARG A 154 2.62 -38.52 -8.94
C ARG A 154 2.58 -37.91 -10.34
N VAL A 155 3.60 -37.17 -10.76
CA VAL A 155 3.56 -36.33 -11.95
C VAL A 155 4.29 -36.96 -13.16
N GLY A 156 5.03 -38.03 -12.96
CA GLY A 156 5.78 -38.68 -14.04
C GLY A 156 6.94 -37.82 -14.59
N GLN A 157 7.35 -38.06 -15.85
CA GLN A 157 8.52 -37.39 -16.47
C GLN A 157 8.24 -36.03 -17.07
N LYS A 158 7.20 -35.27 -16.63
CA LYS A 158 6.97 -33.93 -17.15
C LYS A 158 7.97 -32.94 -16.54
N LEU A 159 8.54 -32.07 -17.39
CA LEU A 159 9.37 -30.96 -16.92
C LEU A 159 8.52 -29.95 -16.15
N PRO A 160 8.97 -29.45 -14.99
CA PRO A 160 8.26 -28.44 -14.25
C PRO A 160 8.23 -27.10 -15.00
N LEU A 161 7.08 -26.44 -14.94
CA LEU A 161 6.91 -25.07 -15.44
C LEU A 161 7.60 -24.11 -14.48
N ARG A 162 8.57 -23.35 -14.95
CA ARG A 162 9.28 -22.35 -14.14
C ARG A 162 8.48 -21.06 -14.10
N VAL A 163 8.00 -20.70 -12.93
CA VAL A 163 7.21 -19.49 -12.71
C VAL A 163 7.95 -18.55 -11.76
N TRP A 164 8.25 -17.36 -12.24
CA TRP A 164 8.85 -16.31 -11.43
C TRP A 164 7.79 -15.34 -10.93
N ILE A 165 7.87 -14.97 -9.65
CA ILE A 165 6.98 -13.99 -9.04
C ILE A 165 7.79 -12.87 -8.39
N GLY A 166 7.46 -11.61 -8.75
CA GLY A 166 8.08 -10.40 -8.22
C GLY A 166 7.32 -9.77 -7.04
N SER A 167 6.15 -10.31 -6.72
CA SER A 167 5.32 -9.85 -5.59
C SER A 167 5.89 -10.32 -4.24
N GLY A 168 5.30 -9.84 -3.14
CA GLY A 168 5.77 -10.21 -1.80
C GLY A 168 5.67 -11.72 -1.48
N ARG A 169 6.40 -12.15 -0.44
CA ARG A 169 6.43 -13.57 0.00
C ARG A 169 5.04 -14.11 0.33
N ASP A 170 4.17 -13.31 0.95
CA ASP A 170 2.83 -13.73 1.34
C ASP A 170 1.97 -14.06 0.10
N GLN A 171 2.05 -13.22 -0.94
CA GLN A 171 1.36 -13.46 -2.21
C GLN A 171 1.90 -14.71 -2.91
N ALA A 172 3.20 -14.91 -2.88
CA ALA A 172 3.83 -16.08 -3.45
C ALA A 172 3.43 -17.37 -2.71
N GLN A 173 3.25 -17.33 -1.39
CA GLN A 173 2.74 -18.47 -0.61
C GLN A 173 1.28 -18.78 -0.94
N ILE A 174 0.43 -17.76 -1.08
CA ILE A 174 -0.97 -17.96 -1.50
C ILE A 174 -1.01 -18.59 -2.90
N LEU A 175 -0.21 -18.08 -3.83
CA LEU A 175 -0.12 -18.65 -5.17
C LEU A 175 0.36 -20.12 -5.14
N LYS A 176 1.33 -20.42 -4.29
CA LYS A 176 1.80 -21.80 -4.08
C LYS A 176 0.63 -22.70 -3.65
N LEU A 177 -0.12 -22.30 -2.62
CA LEU A 177 -1.29 -23.06 -2.16
C LEU A 177 -2.32 -23.27 -3.28
N MET A 178 -2.60 -22.25 -4.08
CA MET A 178 -3.51 -22.39 -5.22
C MET A 178 -2.99 -23.36 -6.28
N ILE A 179 -1.68 -23.39 -6.51
CA ILE A 179 -1.04 -24.32 -7.43
C ILE A 179 -1.14 -25.76 -6.87
N GLU A 180 -0.85 -25.94 -5.57
CA GLU A 180 -0.90 -27.24 -4.89
C GLU A 180 -2.31 -27.81 -4.83
N ASP A 181 -3.29 -27.00 -4.47
CA ASP A 181 -4.65 -27.44 -4.22
C ASP A 181 -5.50 -27.57 -5.49
N SER A 182 -5.21 -26.78 -6.52
CA SER A 182 -6.04 -26.70 -7.71
C SER A 182 -5.29 -26.99 -9.01
N PHE A 183 -4.26 -26.20 -9.33
CA PHE A 183 -3.67 -26.21 -10.68
C PHE A 183 -2.98 -27.54 -10.99
N THR A 184 -2.03 -27.95 -10.17
CA THR A 184 -1.25 -29.18 -10.43
C THR A 184 -2.12 -30.46 -10.34
N PRO A 185 -3.04 -30.62 -9.35
CA PRO A 185 -3.94 -31.78 -9.32
C PRO A 185 -4.87 -31.86 -10.54
N TYR A 186 -5.36 -30.71 -11.03
CA TYR A 186 -6.30 -30.67 -12.15
C TYR A 186 -5.61 -30.85 -13.51
N THR A 187 -4.45 -30.20 -13.72
CA THR A 187 -3.75 -30.18 -15.00
C THR A 187 -2.69 -31.26 -15.14
N GLY A 188 -2.17 -31.78 -14.03
CA GLY A 188 -1.01 -32.67 -14.00
C GLY A 188 0.28 -31.99 -14.46
N ILE A 189 0.36 -30.65 -14.41
CA ILE A 189 1.55 -29.87 -14.77
C ILE A 189 2.28 -29.50 -13.48
N PRO A 190 3.52 -29.97 -13.27
CA PRO A 190 4.34 -29.56 -12.14
C PRO A 190 4.79 -28.11 -12.29
N VAL A 191 4.87 -27.39 -11.18
CA VAL A 191 5.29 -25.98 -11.18
C VAL A 191 6.44 -25.78 -10.20
N ASN A 192 7.49 -25.11 -10.67
CA ASN A 192 8.57 -24.60 -9.83
C ASN A 192 8.36 -23.08 -9.66
N LEU A 193 7.94 -22.67 -8.46
CA LEU A 193 7.66 -21.28 -8.14
C LEU A 193 8.86 -20.64 -7.43
N GLU A 194 9.42 -19.61 -8.05
CA GLU A 194 10.57 -18.87 -7.55
C GLU A 194 10.19 -17.40 -7.24
N LEU A 195 10.44 -16.97 -5.99
CA LEU A 195 10.30 -15.56 -5.60
C LEU A 195 11.62 -14.85 -5.88
N ILE A 196 11.59 -13.93 -6.81
CA ILE A 196 12.78 -13.23 -7.26
C ILE A 196 12.57 -11.70 -7.33
N ASN A 197 13.67 -10.96 -7.36
CA ASN A 197 13.62 -9.56 -7.78
C ASN A 197 13.36 -9.50 -9.29
N ILE A 198 12.19 -9.03 -9.68
CA ILE A 198 11.77 -8.99 -11.09
C ILE A 198 12.69 -8.14 -11.98
N GLY A 199 13.51 -7.26 -11.41
CA GLY A 199 14.51 -6.47 -12.14
C GLY A 199 15.57 -7.33 -12.85
N ILE A 200 15.78 -8.58 -12.42
CA ILE A 200 16.71 -9.51 -13.11
C ILE A 200 16.07 -10.25 -14.30
N LEU A 201 14.77 -10.06 -14.55
CA LEU A 201 14.05 -10.79 -15.60
C LEU A 201 14.69 -10.59 -16.98
N LEU A 202 14.99 -9.35 -17.35
CA LEU A 202 15.59 -9.05 -18.66
C LEU A 202 16.99 -9.66 -18.83
N PRO A 203 17.97 -9.44 -17.92
CA PRO A 203 19.29 -10.06 -18.07
C PRO A 203 19.24 -11.59 -18.02
N ALA A 204 18.36 -12.18 -17.22
CA ALA A 204 18.20 -13.64 -17.17
C ALA A 204 17.62 -14.19 -18.47
N THR A 205 16.63 -13.52 -19.05
CA THR A 205 16.04 -13.91 -20.34
C THR A 205 17.07 -13.84 -21.46
N LEU A 206 17.87 -12.76 -21.52
CA LEU A 206 18.95 -12.62 -22.48
C LEU A 206 20.04 -13.70 -22.32
N ALA A 207 20.27 -14.17 -21.12
CA ALA A 207 21.20 -15.26 -20.81
C ALA A 207 20.61 -16.66 -21.07
N GLY A 208 19.35 -16.77 -21.54
CA GLY A 208 18.66 -18.05 -21.75
C GLY A 208 18.29 -18.77 -20.46
N ARG A 209 18.22 -18.05 -19.34
CA ARG A 209 17.89 -18.55 -18.00
C ARG A 209 16.59 -17.97 -17.44
N GLY A 210 15.82 -17.26 -18.28
CA GLY A 210 14.51 -16.71 -17.91
C GLY A 210 13.50 -17.81 -17.54
N PRO A 211 12.38 -17.44 -16.89
CA PRO A 211 11.27 -18.34 -16.59
C PRO A 211 10.43 -18.64 -17.82
N ASP A 212 9.54 -19.62 -17.71
CA ASP A 212 8.48 -19.86 -18.70
C ASP A 212 7.34 -18.83 -18.54
N ILE A 213 7.06 -18.44 -17.27
CA ILE A 213 6.06 -17.43 -16.91
C ILE A 213 6.64 -16.47 -15.88
N ALA A 214 6.43 -15.18 -16.06
CA ALA A 214 6.74 -14.15 -15.08
C ALA A 214 5.44 -13.46 -14.61
N LEU A 215 5.27 -13.36 -13.28
CA LEU A 215 4.16 -12.71 -12.60
C LEU A 215 4.64 -11.47 -11.84
N GLY A 216 3.77 -10.47 -11.66
CA GLY A 216 4.12 -9.24 -10.97
C GLY A 216 5.09 -8.36 -11.77
N VAL A 217 5.04 -8.41 -13.09
CA VAL A 217 5.86 -7.58 -13.99
C VAL A 217 5.23 -6.20 -14.15
N GLN A 218 6.05 -5.17 -14.26
CA GLN A 218 5.56 -3.82 -14.55
C GLN A 218 4.85 -3.77 -15.91
N SER A 219 3.80 -2.97 -16.01
CA SER A 219 2.91 -2.92 -17.20
C SER A 219 3.60 -2.60 -18.52
N THR A 220 4.73 -1.93 -18.51
CA THR A 220 5.51 -1.59 -19.71
C THR A 220 6.44 -2.72 -20.15
N GLN A 221 6.86 -3.58 -19.25
CA GLN A 221 7.85 -4.63 -19.55
C GLN A 221 7.38 -5.66 -20.57
N PRO A 222 6.13 -6.18 -20.56
CA PRO A 222 5.69 -7.15 -21.56
C PRO A 222 5.86 -6.64 -22.99
N MET A 223 5.58 -5.37 -23.24
CA MET A 223 5.75 -4.78 -24.56
C MET A 223 7.22 -4.65 -24.96
N ASP A 224 8.09 -4.28 -23.99
CA ASP A 224 9.54 -4.26 -24.22
C ASP A 224 10.10 -5.64 -24.60
N PHE A 225 9.58 -6.70 -23.97
CA PHE A 225 9.94 -8.09 -24.32
C PHE A 225 9.38 -8.51 -25.68
N ALA A 226 8.13 -8.11 -25.98
CA ALA A 226 7.51 -8.39 -27.28
C ALA A 226 8.31 -7.78 -28.43
N LEU A 227 8.70 -6.51 -28.32
CA LEU A 227 9.50 -5.80 -29.32
C LEU A 227 10.88 -6.44 -29.55
N ARG A 228 11.41 -7.15 -28.55
CA ARG A 228 12.68 -7.88 -28.65
C ARG A 228 12.52 -9.35 -29.04
N GLY A 229 11.29 -9.80 -29.31
CA GLY A 229 10.98 -11.19 -29.63
C GLY A 229 11.19 -12.16 -28.46
N ALA A 230 11.12 -11.65 -27.23
CA ALA A 230 11.32 -12.42 -25.98
C ALA A 230 10.00 -12.75 -25.25
N ALA A 231 8.87 -12.27 -25.75
CA ALA A 231 7.54 -12.62 -25.27
C ALA A 231 6.80 -13.45 -26.31
N VAL A 232 5.99 -14.41 -25.85
CA VAL A 232 5.18 -15.27 -26.71
C VAL A 232 3.88 -14.55 -27.07
N ASP A 233 3.48 -14.66 -28.34
CA ASP A 233 2.17 -14.22 -28.81
C ASP A 233 1.08 -15.17 -28.26
N LEU A 234 0.26 -14.66 -27.34
CA LEU A 234 -0.80 -15.43 -26.71
C LEU A 234 -1.98 -15.70 -27.65
N THR A 235 -2.15 -14.92 -28.71
CA THR A 235 -3.24 -15.12 -29.69
C THR A 235 -3.11 -16.42 -30.47
N GLY A 236 -1.92 -17.01 -30.47
CA GLY A 236 -1.66 -18.33 -31.08
C GLY A 236 -2.22 -19.52 -30.30
N PHE A 237 -2.68 -19.35 -29.07
CA PHE A 237 -3.30 -20.40 -28.27
C PHE A 237 -4.79 -20.54 -28.60
N GLU A 238 -5.27 -21.76 -28.78
CA GLU A 238 -6.67 -22.03 -29.18
C GLU A 238 -7.70 -21.52 -28.17
N ASP A 239 -7.38 -21.51 -26.90
CA ASP A 239 -8.25 -21.08 -25.80
C ASP A 239 -8.14 -19.55 -25.49
N PHE A 240 -7.18 -18.85 -26.12
CA PHE A 240 -6.98 -17.43 -25.88
C PHE A 240 -8.26 -16.59 -26.05
N PRO A 241 -9.12 -16.78 -27.07
CA PRO A 241 -10.35 -16.00 -27.20
C PRO A 241 -11.31 -16.17 -26.02
N ALA A 242 -11.32 -17.34 -25.37
CA ALA A 242 -12.12 -17.61 -24.19
C ALA A 242 -11.50 -16.95 -22.94
N VAL A 243 -10.18 -16.99 -22.84
CA VAL A 243 -9.45 -16.33 -21.76
C VAL A 243 -9.55 -14.80 -21.85
N ALA A 244 -9.38 -14.25 -23.04
CA ALA A 244 -9.47 -12.80 -23.28
C ALA A 244 -10.83 -12.21 -22.87
N LYS A 245 -11.92 -12.94 -23.05
CA LYS A 245 -13.27 -12.52 -22.61
C LYS A 245 -13.44 -12.35 -21.09
N ARG A 246 -12.50 -12.87 -20.29
CA ARG A 246 -12.50 -12.70 -18.83
C ARG A 246 -12.01 -11.32 -18.42
N PHE A 247 -11.40 -10.58 -19.31
CA PHE A 247 -10.83 -9.26 -19.09
C PHE A 247 -11.64 -8.20 -19.82
N HIS A 248 -11.66 -7.01 -19.28
CA HIS A 248 -12.17 -5.85 -20.00
C HIS A 248 -11.25 -5.52 -21.19
N ALA A 249 -11.80 -5.12 -22.32
CA ALA A 249 -11.01 -4.88 -23.53
C ALA A 249 -9.89 -3.84 -23.33
N SER A 250 -10.17 -2.77 -22.56
CA SER A 250 -9.17 -1.75 -22.21
C SER A 250 -8.01 -2.29 -21.36
N ALA A 251 -8.21 -3.37 -20.61
CA ALA A 251 -7.16 -3.98 -19.80
C ALA A 251 -6.13 -4.76 -20.63
N LEU A 252 -6.53 -5.25 -21.81
CA LEU A 252 -5.64 -5.95 -22.73
C LEU A 252 -4.91 -4.98 -23.67
N ALA A 253 -5.45 -3.78 -23.88
CA ALA A 253 -4.90 -2.80 -24.81
C ALA A 253 -3.40 -2.48 -24.60
N PRO A 254 -2.88 -2.30 -23.36
CA PRO A 254 -1.46 -2.03 -23.13
C PRO A 254 -0.53 -3.17 -23.55
N TYR A 255 -1.06 -4.38 -23.72
CA TYR A 255 -0.31 -5.59 -24.05
C TYR A 255 -0.54 -6.07 -25.49
N ALA A 256 -1.31 -5.30 -26.26
CA ALA A 256 -1.62 -5.60 -27.66
C ALA A 256 -0.72 -4.82 -28.60
N PHE A 257 -0.16 -5.51 -29.61
CA PHE A 257 0.67 -4.90 -30.64
C PHE A 257 0.52 -5.65 -31.96
N HIS A 258 0.21 -4.92 -33.05
CA HIS A 258 0.00 -5.48 -34.40
C HIS A 258 -0.96 -6.68 -34.44
N GLY A 259 -2.01 -6.66 -33.63
CA GLY A 259 -3.03 -7.71 -33.60
C GLY A 259 -2.70 -8.91 -32.71
N SER A 260 -1.51 -8.94 -32.12
CA SER A 260 -1.07 -9.95 -31.16
C SER A 260 -1.15 -9.42 -29.72
N VAL A 261 -1.30 -10.30 -28.73
CA VAL A 261 -1.32 -9.97 -27.30
C VAL A 261 -0.20 -10.75 -26.60
N TYR A 262 0.63 -10.05 -25.83
CA TYR A 262 1.86 -10.62 -25.27
C TYR A 262 1.84 -10.81 -23.75
N ALA A 263 0.81 -10.30 -23.07
CA ALA A 263 0.61 -10.53 -21.64
C ALA A 263 -0.86 -10.45 -21.27
N LEU A 264 -1.18 -10.89 -20.06
CA LEU A 264 -2.50 -10.75 -19.44
C LEU A 264 -2.36 -9.85 -18.21
N PRO A 265 -3.35 -8.97 -17.92
CA PRO A 265 -3.34 -8.14 -16.74
C PRO A 265 -3.55 -9.00 -15.49
N GLU A 266 -2.69 -8.85 -14.51
CA GLU A 266 -2.81 -9.50 -13.20
C GLU A 266 -3.69 -8.68 -12.26
N THR A 267 -3.54 -7.37 -12.28
CA THR A 267 -4.29 -6.43 -11.47
C THR A 267 -4.83 -5.28 -12.31
N GLN A 268 -5.94 -4.72 -11.88
CA GLN A 268 -6.50 -3.48 -12.42
C GLN A 268 -6.70 -2.50 -11.28
N THR A 269 -6.37 -1.24 -11.55
CA THR A 269 -6.65 -0.14 -10.63
C THR A 269 -7.34 1.00 -11.37
N PHE A 270 -8.07 1.83 -10.64
CA PHE A 270 -8.73 3.02 -11.15
C PHE A 270 -8.78 4.08 -10.07
N SER A 271 -8.84 5.33 -10.47
CA SER A 271 -8.93 6.45 -9.56
C SER A 271 -10.37 6.66 -9.07
N MET A 272 -10.50 6.98 -7.79
CA MET A 272 -11.77 7.26 -7.11
C MET A 272 -11.65 8.52 -6.28
N LEU A 273 -12.79 9.18 -6.07
CA LEU A 273 -12.90 10.23 -5.08
C LEU A 273 -13.16 9.61 -3.71
N PHE A 274 -12.29 9.89 -2.75
CA PHE A 274 -12.47 9.56 -1.34
C PHE A 274 -12.82 10.82 -0.56
N TYR A 275 -13.78 10.73 0.34
CA TYR A 275 -14.15 11.86 1.17
C TYR A 275 -14.55 11.46 2.59
N ARG A 276 -14.28 12.32 3.54
CA ARG A 276 -14.62 12.19 4.96
C ARG A 276 -16.00 12.78 5.20
N LYS A 277 -16.99 11.92 5.38
CA LYS A 277 -18.40 12.31 5.63
C LYS A 277 -18.54 13.15 6.88
N ASP A 278 -17.87 12.75 7.97
CA ASP A 278 -17.87 13.45 9.24
C ASP A 278 -17.33 14.87 9.12
N ILE A 279 -16.23 15.05 8.37
CA ILE A 279 -15.58 16.36 8.21
C ILE A 279 -16.42 17.28 7.30
N LEU A 280 -16.87 16.77 6.15
CA LEU A 280 -17.70 17.57 5.26
C LEU A 280 -19.00 17.99 5.94
N ALA A 281 -19.64 17.10 6.71
CA ALA A 281 -20.83 17.46 7.49
C ALA A 281 -20.54 18.49 8.58
N GLU A 282 -19.40 18.40 9.29
CA GLU A 282 -18.99 19.38 10.30
C GLU A 282 -18.77 20.77 9.69
N LEU A 283 -18.20 20.84 8.48
CA LEU A 283 -17.91 22.07 7.78
C LEU A 283 -19.10 22.59 6.95
N GLY A 284 -20.18 21.81 6.83
CA GLY A 284 -21.33 22.15 5.99
C GLY A 284 -21.01 22.17 4.49
N LEU A 285 -20.03 21.34 4.07
CA LEU A 285 -19.58 21.25 2.68
C LEU A 285 -20.20 20.05 1.98
N GLU A 286 -20.47 20.19 0.69
CA GLU A 286 -20.98 19.11 -0.16
C GLU A 286 -19.84 18.34 -0.85
N VAL A 287 -20.13 17.11 -1.24
CA VAL A 287 -19.20 16.28 -2.02
C VAL A 287 -19.09 16.84 -3.44
N PRO A 288 -17.89 17.16 -3.93
CA PRO A 288 -17.75 17.70 -5.28
C PRO A 288 -18.07 16.65 -6.34
N ASN A 289 -18.82 17.03 -7.36
CA ASN A 289 -19.17 16.17 -8.50
C ASN A 289 -18.47 16.61 -9.80
N THR A 290 -17.98 17.83 -9.85
CA THR A 290 -17.28 18.42 -10.99
C THR A 290 -15.96 19.05 -10.55
N TRP A 291 -15.09 19.35 -11.51
CA TRP A 291 -13.85 20.08 -11.21
C TRP A 291 -14.14 21.53 -10.76
N ASP A 292 -15.22 22.11 -11.20
CA ASP A 292 -15.62 23.44 -10.75
C ASP A 292 -16.09 23.41 -9.29
N ASP A 293 -16.76 22.33 -8.85
CA ASP A 293 -17.07 22.11 -7.43
C ASP A 293 -15.80 21.93 -6.60
N VAL A 294 -14.79 21.21 -7.12
CA VAL A 294 -13.49 21.08 -6.46
C VAL A 294 -12.82 22.44 -6.28
N ILE A 295 -12.81 23.27 -7.33
CA ILE A 295 -12.23 24.62 -7.28
C ILE A 295 -12.95 25.49 -6.23
N GLN A 296 -14.27 25.37 -6.10
CA GLN A 296 -15.03 26.09 -5.08
C GLN A 296 -14.79 25.56 -3.67
N LEU A 297 -14.53 24.26 -3.53
CA LEU A 297 -14.26 23.60 -2.25
C LEU A 297 -12.89 23.96 -1.65
N ILE A 298 -11.85 24.10 -2.48
CA ILE A 298 -10.47 24.34 -2.03
C ILE A 298 -10.33 25.53 -1.09
N PRO A 299 -10.88 26.74 -1.37
CA PRO A 299 -10.77 27.87 -0.46
C PRO A 299 -11.41 27.63 0.90
N ASP A 300 -12.49 26.84 0.97
CA ASP A 300 -13.13 26.52 2.24
C ASP A 300 -12.31 25.52 3.06
N LEU A 301 -11.68 24.55 2.41
CA LEU A 301 -10.72 23.65 3.07
C LEU A 301 -9.50 24.43 3.57
N ASN A 302 -8.94 25.32 2.75
CA ASN A 302 -7.75 26.10 3.11
C ASN A 302 -7.97 27.02 4.31
N LYS A 303 -9.18 27.56 4.51
CA LYS A 303 -9.55 28.34 5.72
C LYS A 303 -9.35 27.52 7.00
N GLU A 304 -9.58 26.24 6.91
CA GLU A 304 -9.47 25.29 8.03
C GLU A 304 -8.12 24.53 8.03
N HIS A 305 -7.14 25.03 7.26
CA HIS A 305 -5.82 24.40 7.08
C HIS A 305 -5.89 22.95 6.59
N MET A 306 -6.87 22.67 5.74
CA MET A 306 -7.04 21.39 5.07
C MET A 306 -6.80 21.55 3.57
N ASP A 307 -6.40 20.44 2.92
CA ASP A 307 -6.12 20.42 1.49
C ASP A 307 -7.04 19.46 0.75
N PHE A 308 -7.21 19.72 -0.54
CA PHE A 308 -7.71 18.73 -1.49
C PHE A 308 -6.55 17.91 -2.04
N GLY A 309 -6.67 16.58 -2.06
CA GLY A 309 -5.64 15.68 -2.55
C GLY A 309 -5.84 15.31 -4.01
N LEU A 310 -4.88 15.69 -4.85
CA LEU A 310 -4.80 15.25 -6.24
C LEU A 310 -3.42 14.67 -6.50
N PRO A 311 -3.30 13.41 -6.97
CA PRO A 311 -1.99 12.81 -7.20
C PRO A 311 -1.20 13.60 -8.24
N TYR A 312 -0.04 14.08 -7.85
CA TYR A 312 0.97 14.61 -8.77
C TYR A 312 2.10 13.60 -8.89
N THR A 313 2.38 13.12 -10.07
CA THR A 313 3.59 12.33 -10.29
C THR A 313 4.46 12.96 -11.34
N GLY A 314 5.46 13.62 -10.89
CA GLY A 314 6.67 13.70 -11.68
C GLY A 314 7.75 13.02 -10.84
N VAL A 315 8.37 11.99 -11.31
CA VAL A 315 9.55 11.34 -10.72
C VAL A 315 9.29 10.49 -9.48
N THR A 316 9.20 9.20 -9.73
CA THR A 316 9.59 8.18 -8.77
C THR A 316 11.01 8.48 -8.30
N GLN A 317 11.17 8.99 -7.10
CA GLN A 317 12.42 8.73 -6.40
C GLN A 317 12.44 7.22 -6.16
N ALA A 318 13.20 6.52 -6.98
CA ALA A 318 13.65 5.20 -6.63
C ALA A 318 14.33 5.36 -5.26
N SER A 319 13.64 4.94 -4.20
CA SER A 319 14.24 4.82 -2.89
C SER A 319 15.35 3.80 -3.02
N SER A 320 16.57 4.31 -3.12
CA SER A 320 17.77 3.52 -3.03
C SER A 320 17.73 2.71 -1.74
N GLY A 321 17.51 1.40 -1.86
CA GLY A 321 18.09 0.39 -1.01
C GLY A 321 17.97 0.55 0.51
N ALA A 322 16.79 0.56 1.08
CA ALA A 322 16.59 0.13 2.45
C ALA A 322 15.86 -1.21 2.42
N ILE A 323 16.62 -2.27 2.59
CA ILE A 323 16.12 -3.62 2.82
C ILE A 323 15.37 -3.57 4.16
N GLY A 324 14.04 -3.63 4.17
CA GLY A 324 13.28 -3.89 5.38
C GLY A 324 12.02 -3.06 5.65
N GLU A 325 11.67 -2.06 4.85
CA GLU A 325 10.40 -1.36 5.02
C GLU A 325 9.44 -1.70 3.88
N SER A 326 8.28 -2.19 4.25
CA SER A 326 7.25 -2.68 3.36
C SER A 326 6.93 -1.68 2.26
N SER A 327 7.40 -1.95 1.05
CA SER A 327 7.12 -1.19 -0.17
C SER A 327 5.62 -1.16 -0.54
N ALA A 328 4.78 -1.86 0.18
CA ALA A 328 3.33 -1.88 -0.04
C ALA A 328 2.64 -0.55 0.28
N THR A 329 3.15 0.22 1.23
CA THR A 329 2.54 1.51 1.62
C THR A 329 2.90 2.64 0.65
N MET A 330 4.05 2.55 -0.03
CA MET A 330 4.48 3.58 -0.98
C MET A 330 3.98 3.36 -2.42
N SER A 331 3.62 2.14 -2.80
CA SER A 331 3.11 1.85 -4.15
C SER A 331 1.68 2.34 -4.40
N VAL A 332 0.90 2.57 -3.35
CA VAL A 332 -0.48 3.07 -3.44
C VAL A 332 -0.54 4.52 -3.97
N ILE A 333 0.57 5.25 -3.92
CA ILE A 333 0.60 6.72 -4.17
C ILE A 333 1.25 7.07 -5.53
N GLN A 334 1.85 6.15 -6.25
CA GLN A 334 2.80 6.47 -7.33
C GLN A 334 2.25 6.54 -8.77
N HIS A 335 0.96 6.48 -9.00
CA HIS A 335 0.43 6.33 -10.37
C HIS A 335 -0.25 7.57 -10.96
N GLY A 336 0.08 8.78 -10.55
CA GLY A 336 -0.84 9.87 -10.78
C GLY A 336 -0.52 10.97 -11.81
N GLY A 337 0.71 11.28 -12.19
CA GLY A 337 0.98 12.56 -12.83
C GLY A 337 0.47 12.72 -14.26
N VAL A 338 0.98 11.93 -15.15
CA VAL A 338 0.50 11.91 -16.54
C VAL A 338 -0.95 11.43 -16.58
N SER A 339 -1.36 10.56 -15.65
CA SER A 339 -2.73 10.06 -15.58
C SER A 339 -3.74 11.15 -15.20
N THR A 340 -3.39 12.14 -14.37
CA THR A 340 -4.29 13.26 -14.05
C THR A 340 -4.55 14.13 -15.28
N TYR A 341 -3.51 14.51 -16.01
CA TYR A 341 -3.67 15.22 -17.27
C TYR A 341 -4.51 14.41 -18.28
N LEU A 342 -4.20 13.12 -18.45
CA LEU A 342 -4.97 12.26 -19.34
C LEU A 342 -6.43 12.09 -18.92
N THR A 343 -6.69 12.04 -17.60
CA THR A 343 -8.06 12.02 -17.09
C THR A 343 -8.81 13.29 -17.51
N LEU A 344 -8.21 14.46 -17.33
CA LEU A 344 -8.80 15.74 -17.75
C LEU A 344 -9.01 15.81 -19.26
N LEU A 345 -8.07 15.26 -20.05
CA LEU A 345 -8.16 15.20 -21.50
C LEU A 345 -9.30 14.28 -21.97
N TYR A 346 -9.35 13.05 -21.45
CA TYR A 346 -10.38 12.07 -21.81
C TYR A 346 -11.79 12.49 -21.36
N GLN A 347 -11.91 13.25 -20.28
CA GLN A 347 -13.18 13.84 -19.85
C GLN A 347 -13.72 14.91 -20.83
N GLN A 348 -12.89 15.36 -21.75
CA GLN A 348 -13.28 16.24 -22.87
C GLN A 348 -13.50 15.47 -24.17
N ASP A 349 -13.74 14.16 -24.12
CA ASP A 349 -13.91 13.27 -25.27
C ASP A 349 -12.75 13.34 -26.28
N THR A 350 -11.53 13.63 -25.80
CA THR A 350 -10.34 13.78 -26.64
C THR A 350 -9.33 12.72 -26.29
N GLU A 351 -8.91 11.94 -27.28
CA GLU A 351 -7.86 10.94 -27.15
C GLU A 351 -6.46 11.59 -27.24
N LEU A 352 -5.48 11.02 -26.54
CA LEU A 352 -4.09 11.49 -26.62
C LEU A 352 -3.47 11.29 -28.00
N TYR A 353 -3.82 10.19 -28.67
CA TYR A 353 -3.28 9.82 -29.96
C TYR A 353 -4.37 9.86 -31.04
N ARG A 354 -3.96 10.21 -32.24
CA ARG A 354 -4.77 10.15 -33.47
C ARG A 354 -4.09 9.27 -34.53
N GLN A 355 -4.84 8.87 -35.53
CA GLN A 355 -4.32 8.07 -36.66
C GLN A 355 -3.60 6.80 -36.21
N ASP A 356 -4.23 6.01 -35.34
CA ASP A 356 -3.69 4.75 -34.81
C ASP A 356 -2.30 4.91 -34.12
N GLY A 357 -2.08 6.02 -33.47
CA GLY A 357 -0.84 6.28 -32.71
C GLY A 357 0.28 6.97 -33.52
N ILE A 358 0.04 7.33 -34.77
CA ILE A 358 1.06 8.00 -35.59
C ILE A 358 1.28 9.45 -35.20
N ALA A 359 0.26 10.12 -34.64
CA ALA A 359 0.33 11.51 -34.22
C ALA A 359 -0.38 11.70 -32.87
N THR A 360 -0.05 12.78 -32.15
CA THR A 360 -0.71 13.16 -30.90
C THR A 360 -1.74 14.26 -31.11
N ASN A 361 -2.69 14.39 -30.20
CA ASN A 361 -3.68 15.48 -30.13
C ASN A 361 -3.26 16.62 -29.20
N LEU A 362 -1.97 16.70 -28.84
CA LEU A 362 -1.49 17.72 -27.88
C LEU A 362 -1.63 19.16 -28.38
N ASP A 363 -1.82 19.35 -29.68
CA ASP A 363 -2.03 20.63 -30.34
C ASP A 363 -3.50 21.05 -30.45
N THR A 364 -4.42 20.28 -29.89
CA THR A 364 -5.86 20.59 -29.87
C THR A 364 -6.23 21.53 -28.72
N GLU A 365 -7.30 22.32 -28.90
CA GLU A 365 -7.85 23.19 -27.86
C GLU A 365 -8.15 22.41 -26.58
N ALA A 366 -8.82 21.26 -26.68
CA ALA A 366 -9.11 20.39 -25.55
C ALA A 366 -7.85 19.94 -24.77
N SER A 367 -6.76 19.64 -25.48
CA SER A 367 -5.49 19.27 -24.86
C SER A 367 -4.83 20.43 -24.10
N VAL A 368 -4.90 21.61 -24.70
CA VAL A 368 -4.39 22.85 -24.08
C VAL A 368 -5.22 23.20 -22.84
N ASP A 369 -6.55 23.14 -22.94
CA ASP A 369 -7.44 23.41 -21.81
C ASP A 369 -7.26 22.42 -20.68
N ALA A 370 -7.12 21.14 -20.97
CA ALA A 370 -6.80 20.11 -19.99
C ALA A 370 -5.46 20.37 -19.29
N PHE A 371 -4.45 20.83 -20.05
CA PHE A 371 -3.15 21.16 -19.50
C PHE A 371 -3.19 22.40 -18.60
N ILE A 372 -3.87 23.46 -19.06
CA ILE A 372 -4.08 24.69 -18.28
C ILE A 372 -4.77 24.34 -16.96
N ARG A 373 -5.91 23.63 -17.03
CA ARG A 373 -6.65 23.23 -15.82
C ARG A 373 -5.80 22.41 -14.87
N TRP A 374 -5.01 21.49 -15.38
CA TRP A 374 -4.11 20.67 -14.57
C TRP A 374 -3.05 21.51 -13.85
N THR A 375 -2.41 22.42 -14.55
CA THR A 375 -1.36 23.27 -13.97
C THR A 375 -1.94 24.32 -12.99
N GLU A 376 -3.09 24.91 -13.30
CA GLU A 376 -3.77 25.88 -12.44
C GLU A 376 -4.11 25.31 -11.06
N LEU A 377 -4.47 24.03 -10.96
CA LEU A 377 -4.75 23.37 -9.69
C LEU A 377 -3.55 23.46 -8.73
N TYR A 378 -2.33 23.43 -9.25
CA TYR A 378 -1.12 23.52 -8.43
C TYR A 378 -0.59 24.96 -8.30
N GLU A 379 -0.65 25.77 -9.36
CA GLU A 379 -0.09 27.13 -9.37
C GLU A 379 -1.03 28.18 -8.75
N LEU A 380 -2.35 28.07 -8.98
CA LEU A 380 -3.33 29.04 -8.51
C LEU A 380 -4.03 28.60 -7.23
N TYR A 381 -4.28 27.29 -7.10
CA TYR A 381 -5.03 26.72 -5.97
C TYR A 381 -4.13 26.05 -4.94
N ASP A 382 -2.81 26.10 -5.12
CA ASP A 382 -1.78 25.65 -4.19
C ASP A 382 -1.96 24.20 -3.70
N LEU A 383 -2.40 23.30 -4.60
CA LEU A 383 -2.50 21.89 -4.24
C LEU A 383 -1.12 21.31 -3.90
N PRO A 384 -1.02 20.50 -2.84
CA PRO A 384 0.26 19.94 -2.44
C PRO A 384 0.82 18.97 -3.49
N LEU A 385 2.07 19.19 -3.90
CA LEU A 385 2.76 18.31 -4.85
C LEU A 385 3.16 16.96 -4.23
N TRP A 386 3.46 16.97 -2.94
CA TRP A 386 3.93 15.81 -2.19
C TRP A 386 3.16 15.66 -0.89
N TYR A 387 2.60 14.51 -0.65
CA TYR A 387 1.87 14.23 0.59
C TYR A 387 1.69 12.72 0.79
N ASP A 388 1.55 12.32 2.03
CA ASP A 388 1.09 10.98 2.41
C ASP A 388 -0.45 10.96 2.43
N ALA A 389 -1.05 10.52 1.32
CA ALA A 389 -2.50 10.52 1.14
C ALA A 389 -3.22 9.74 2.25
N ALA A 390 -2.70 8.57 2.61
CA ALA A 390 -3.32 7.68 3.58
C ALA A 390 -3.34 8.30 4.98
N ASN A 391 -2.20 8.79 5.46
CA ASN A 391 -2.11 9.40 6.78
C ASN A 391 -2.84 10.75 6.82
N ARG A 392 -2.71 11.60 5.81
CA ARG A 392 -3.40 12.89 5.81
C ARG A 392 -4.92 12.76 5.71
N PHE A 393 -5.41 11.78 4.94
CA PHE A 393 -6.85 11.46 4.92
C PHE A 393 -7.32 10.92 6.28
N ARG A 394 -6.56 9.98 6.85
CA ARG A 394 -6.84 9.41 8.14
C ARG A 394 -6.91 10.47 9.24
N MET A 395 -5.96 11.38 9.28
CA MET A 395 -5.89 12.47 10.27
C MET A 395 -6.89 13.61 10.00
N GLY A 396 -7.51 13.64 8.81
CA GLY A 396 -8.48 14.66 8.40
C GLY A 396 -7.87 15.96 7.92
N GLU A 397 -6.58 15.98 7.61
CA GLU A 397 -5.90 17.12 6.99
C GLU A 397 -6.22 17.23 5.50
N MET A 398 -6.63 16.13 4.88
CA MET A 398 -6.99 16.03 3.48
C MET A 398 -8.31 15.26 3.36
N PRO A 399 -9.43 15.92 3.71
CA PRO A 399 -10.73 15.24 3.87
C PRO A 399 -11.36 14.84 2.55
N VAL A 400 -10.89 15.37 1.43
CA VAL A 400 -11.32 15.01 0.08
C VAL A 400 -10.09 14.82 -0.78
N LEU A 401 -9.99 13.65 -1.43
CA LEU A 401 -8.87 13.37 -2.32
C LEU A 401 -9.24 12.38 -3.43
N ILE A 402 -8.50 12.44 -4.51
CA ILE A 402 -8.51 11.43 -5.57
C ILE A 402 -7.33 10.49 -5.34
N ALA A 403 -7.58 9.21 -5.29
CA ALA A 403 -6.56 8.17 -5.17
C ALA A 403 -6.99 6.91 -5.91
N ASP A 404 -6.09 5.94 -6.07
CA ASP A 404 -6.44 4.66 -6.64
C ASP A 404 -7.21 3.76 -5.65
N PHE A 405 -7.77 2.65 -6.15
CA PHE A 405 -8.51 1.70 -5.33
C PHE A 405 -7.69 1.08 -4.19
N GLY A 406 -6.37 1.12 -4.28
CA GLY A 406 -5.48 0.64 -3.20
C GLY A 406 -5.70 1.39 -1.89
N LEU A 407 -6.06 2.68 -1.94
CA LEU A 407 -6.40 3.45 -0.75
C LEU A 407 -7.63 2.87 -0.03
N TYR A 408 -8.63 2.35 -0.76
CA TYR A 408 -9.78 1.66 -0.15
C TYR A 408 -9.33 0.46 0.70
N ASN A 409 -8.46 -0.37 0.14
CA ASN A 409 -7.93 -1.53 0.85
C ASN A 409 -7.11 -1.08 2.07
N PHE A 410 -6.26 -0.07 1.90
CA PHE A 410 -5.47 0.50 2.99
C PHE A 410 -6.37 1.01 4.12
N LEU A 411 -7.34 1.86 3.83
CA LEU A 411 -8.23 2.42 4.84
C LEU A 411 -9.08 1.34 5.53
N SER A 412 -9.53 0.34 4.79
CA SER A 412 -10.33 -0.76 5.33
C SER A 412 -9.56 -1.61 6.33
N VAL A 413 -8.25 -1.81 6.09
CA VAL A 413 -7.35 -2.60 6.93
C VAL A 413 -6.69 -1.73 7.99
N PHE A 414 -6.11 -0.59 7.60
CA PHE A 414 -5.22 0.21 8.45
C PHE A 414 -5.86 1.43 9.12
N ALA A 415 -7.14 1.72 8.86
CA ALA A 415 -7.87 2.78 9.52
C ALA A 415 -9.26 2.34 10.02
N PRO A 416 -9.34 1.29 10.86
CA PRO A 416 -10.61 0.76 11.33
C PRO A 416 -11.43 1.76 12.13
N GLU A 417 -10.78 2.75 12.73
CA GLU A 417 -11.39 3.85 13.46
C GLU A 417 -12.21 4.80 12.56
N LEU A 418 -11.96 4.77 11.25
CA LEU A 418 -12.71 5.58 10.27
C LEU A 418 -13.89 4.85 9.66
N ARG A 419 -14.19 3.65 10.12
CA ARG A 419 -15.22 2.82 9.51
C ARG A 419 -16.59 3.48 9.58
N GLY A 420 -17.17 3.78 8.43
CA GLY A 420 -18.46 4.47 8.29
C GLY A 420 -18.35 5.99 8.16
N GLU A 421 -17.16 6.58 8.39
CA GLU A 421 -16.93 8.01 8.31
C GLU A 421 -16.43 8.48 6.92
N TRP A 422 -16.25 7.59 6.01
CA TRP A 422 -15.81 7.86 4.63
C TRP A 422 -16.54 6.99 3.61
#